data_22ea368346ed82dbde21208db77999eb
#
_entry.id   22ea368346ed82dbde21208db77999eb
#
_cell.length_a   1.000
_cell.length_b   1.000
_cell.length_c   1.000
_cell.angle_alpha   90.00
_cell.angle_beta   90.00
_cell.angle_gamma   90.00
#
_symmetry.space_group_name_H-M   'P 1'
#
loop_
_entity.id
_entity.type
_entity.pdbx_description
1 polymer ?
#
loop_
_entity_poly.entity_id
_entity_poly.type
_entity_poly.pdbx_seq_one_letter_code
_entity_poly.pdbx_strand_id
1 'polypeptide(L)'
;MNTRLVGSEMCIRDSVYSPKITNWQLSYDGRRKEPVNFPVKFPLLLAQGAEGIAVGLSTKILPHNFVELIDASIKCLKGRKFQLYPDFPTSGVVDVTNYNDGKRGGRIKVRAKINQLNKNTLIITQIPYTTTSSSLIDSILKANEKGKIKIKKIEDNTASDVEILIHLPNGVSPDKTIDGLFAFTNCEVSISPLGCIIENNKPLFTGVSDMLIKSTMNTKELLKKELENKLKELNQLWHSSTLEKIFIEKRIYRLIEDKDSWELVLEAIKDGLKPYLELLKQVVTHDDVIKLTEIRIKRISKYDIDKADKKIIEIENQIEETNYNL
;
A
#
# COMPACT_ATOMS: atom_id res chain seq x y z
N MET A 1 -6.05 26.17 2.39
CA MET A 1 -7.18 25.38 1.88
C MET A 1 -7.20 24.05 2.62
N ASN A 2 -8.14 23.87 3.56
CA ASN A 2 -8.38 22.58 4.20
C ASN A 2 -9.16 21.70 3.23
N THR A 3 -8.47 20.89 2.45
CA THR A 3 -9.13 19.78 1.75
C THR A 3 -9.60 18.80 2.83
N ARG A 4 -10.89 18.81 3.11
CA ARG A 4 -11.55 17.74 3.86
C ARG A 4 -11.34 16.45 3.06
N LEU A 5 -10.39 15.64 3.49
CA LEU A 5 -10.30 14.26 3.03
C LEU A 5 -11.62 13.59 3.38
N VAL A 6 -12.29 13.01 2.40
CA VAL A 6 -13.50 12.22 2.61
C VAL A 6 -13.14 11.04 3.54
N GLY A 7 -14.03 10.64 4.44
CA GLY A 7 -13.73 9.64 5.46
C GLY A 7 -13.16 8.32 4.92
N SER A 8 -13.52 7.91 3.70
CA SER A 8 -12.97 6.74 3.00
C SER A 8 -11.47 6.87 2.69
N GLU A 9 -10.99 8.05 2.29
CA GLU A 9 -9.57 8.29 1.98
C GLU A 9 -8.70 8.25 3.24
N MET A 10 -9.21 8.75 4.38
CA MET A 10 -8.52 8.63 5.67
C MET A 10 -8.39 7.16 6.09
N CYS A 11 -9.45 6.37 5.97
CA CYS A 11 -9.42 4.94 6.29
C CYS A 11 -8.44 4.18 5.41
N ILE A 12 -8.41 4.45 4.10
CA ILE A 12 -7.46 3.83 3.16
C ILE A 12 -6.03 4.19 3.57
N ARG A 13 -5.74 5.46 3.79
CA ARG A 13 -4.41 5.91 4.21
C ARG A 13 -3.95 5.22 5.49
N ASP A 14 -4.78 5.20 6.52
CA ASP A 14 -4.43 4.64 7.83
C ASP A 14 -4.31 3.11 7.81
N SER A 15 -5.01 2.42 6.89
CA SER A 15 -4.89 0.98 6.69
C SER A 15 -3.67 0.59 5.85
N VAL A 16 -3.28 1.43 4.88
CA VAL A 16 -2.15 1.15 3.98
C VAL A 16 -0.80 1.34 4.66
N TYR A 17 -0.65 2.38 5.47
CA TYR A 17 0.58 2.62 6.24
C TYR A 17 0.30 3.27 7.60
N SER A 18 1.15 2.98 8.57
CA SER A 18 1.04 3.55 9.91
C SER A 18 2.09 4.63 10.12
N PRO A 19 1.70 5.86 10.51
CA PRO A 19 2.65 6.92 10.85
C PRO A 19 3.58 6.56 12.01
N LYS A 20 3.16 5.64 12.89
CA LYS A 20 3.93 5.22 14.09
C LYS A 20 5.14 4.35 13.76
N ILE A 21 5.14 3.68 12.59
CA ILE A 21 6.26 2.87 12.11
C ILE A 21 7.02 3.53 10.96
N THR A 22 6.65 4.75 10.60
CA THR A 22 7.29 5.53 9.53
C THR A 22 8.57 6.17 10.06
N ASN A 23 9.66 6.07 9.30
CA ASN A 23 10.88 6.80 9.55
C ASN A 23 10.73 8.22 8.99
N TRP A 24 10.90 9.22 9.85
CA TRP A 24 10.74 10.62 9.51
C TRP A 24 12.09 11.32 9.43
N GLN A 25 12.25 12.19 8.44
CA GLN A 25 13.39 13.11 8.32
C GLN A 25 12.90 14.56 8.25
N LEU A 26 13.79 15.51 8.44
CA LEU A 26 13.45 16.92 8.20
C LEU A 26 13.40 17.17 6.69
N SER A 27 12.43 17.97 6.27
CA SER A 27 12.35 18.50 4.90
C SER A 27 13.58 19.35 4.58
N TYR A 28 13.82 19.61 3.31
CA TYR A 28 14.98 20.41 2.84
C TYR A 28 15.06 21.79 3.54
N ASP A 29 13.93 22.42 3.84
CA ASP A 29 13.87 23.71 4.55
C ASP A 29 13.91 23.57 6.08
N GLY A 30 13.97 22.36 6.62
CA GLY A 30 14.01 22.06 8.06
C GLY A 30 12.72 22.35 8.84
N ARG A 31 11.66 22.82 8.16
CA ARG A 31 10.43 23.29 8.81
C ARG A 31 9.41 22.20 9.09
N ARG A 32 9.46 21.10 8.35
CA ARG A 32 8.48 20.01 8.43
C ARG A 32 9.20 18.67 8.49
N LYS A 33 8.49 17.65 8.97
CA LYS A 33 8.95 16.26 8.87
C LYS A 33 8.31 15.62 7.64
N GLU A 34 9.10 14.89 6.88
CA GLU A 34 8.67 14.10 5.74
C GLU A 34 9.09 12.64 5.90
N PRO A 35 8.33 11.68 5.39
CA PRO A 35 8.70 10.27 5.47
C PRO A 35 9.89 9.98 4.56
N VAL A 36 10.88 9.24 5.07
CA VAL A 36 11.99 8.73 4.26
C VAL A 36 11.47 7.77 3.20
N ASN A 37 10.61 6.85 3.62
CA ASN A 37 9.90 5.89 2.79
C ASN A 37 8.49 5.67 3.32
N PHE A 38 7.54 5.36 2.45
CA PHE A 38 6.21 4.94 2.86
C PHE A 38 6.22 3.46 3.26
N PRO A 39 5.85 3.12 4.51
CA PRO A 39 5.79 1.72 4.98
C PRO A 39 4.52 1.03 4.48
N VAL A 40 4.43 0.83 3.17
CA VAL A 40 3.28 0.18 2.52
C VAL A 40 3.32 -1.33 2.75
N LYS A 41 2.19 -1.91 3.16
CA LYS A 41 2.04 -3.33 3.54
C LYS A 41 1.68 -4.27 2.38
N PHE A 42 1.84 -3.84 1.15
CA PHE A 42 1.65 -4.65 -0.05
C PHE A 42 2.58 -4.16 -1.17
N PRO A 43 2.81 -4.93 -2.23
CA PRO A 43 3.75 -4.58 -3.30
C PRO A 43 3.22 -3.50 -4.25
N LEU A 44 3.01 -2.28 -3.72
CA LEU A 44 2.46 -1.13 -4.44
C LEU A 44 3.25 -0.80 -5.71
N LEU A 45 4.58 -0.85 -5.65
CA LEU A 45 5.45 -0.59 -6.79
C LEU A 45 5.14 -1.51 -7.98
N LEU A 46 4.88 -2.79 -7.72
CA LEU A 46 4.53 -3.76 -8.75
C LEU A 46 3.07 -3.65 -9.20
N ALA A 47 2.16 -3.26 -8.31
CA ALA A 47 0.76 -3.08 -8.65
C ALA A 47 0.54 -1.90 -9.60
N GLN A 48 1.21 -0.78 -9.36
CA GLN A 48 1.08 0.43 -10.18
C GLN A 48 2.09 0.50 -11.33
N GLY A 49 3.23 -0.17 -11.19
CA GLY A 49 4.39 0.07 -12.02
C GLY A 49 5.07 1.40 -11.71
N ALA A 50 6.22 1.63 -12.33
CA ALA A 50 6.93 2.90 -12.24
C ALA A 50 7.79 3.11 -13.48
N GLU A 51 7.79 4.33 -14.01
CA GLU A 51 8.68 4.75 -15.10
C GLU A 51 9.33 6.06 -14.70
N GLY A 52 10.66 6.13 -14.87
CA GLY A 52 11.40 7.32 -14.55
C GLY A 52 12.79 7.33 -15.20
N ILE A 53 13.27 8.53 -15.47
CA ILE A 53 14.58 8.78 -16.07
C ILE A 53 15.35 9.71 -15.13
N ALA A 54 16.57 9.33 -14.82
CA ALA A 54 17.51 10.13 -14.06
C ALA A 54 18.84 10.24 -14.83
N VAL A 55 19.80 11.01 -14.30
CA VAL A 55 21.12 11.12 -14.95
C VAL A 55 21.85 9.78 -14.87
N GLY A 56 22.05 9.16 -16.03
CA GLY A 56 22.75 7.87 -16.16
C GLY A 56 21.95 6.64 -15.74
N LEU A 57 20.71 6.81 -15.27
CA LEU A 57 19.84 5.74 -14.81
C LEU A 57 18.41 5.90 -15.34
N SER A 58 17.75 4.78 -15.57
CA SER A 58 16.32 4.75 -15.86
C SER A 58 15.68 3.51 -15.23
N THR A 59 14.38 3.58 -15.00
CA THR A 59 13.58 2.42 -14.58
C THR A 59 12.31 2.38 -15.40
N LYS A 60 11.86 1.17 -15.71
CA LYS A 60 10.56 0.88 -16.34
C LYS A 60 10.01 -0.42 -15.79
N ILE A 61 9.34 -0.31 -14.67
CA ILE A 61 8.66 -1.41 -13.98
C ILE A 61 7.21 -1.40 -14.46
N LEU A 62 6.77 -2.50 -15.03
CA LEU A 62 5.41 -2.61 -15.58
C LEU A 62 4.41 -2.95 -14.46
N PRO A 63 3.14 -2.52 -14.57
CA PRO A 63 2.10 -2.88 -13.62
C PRO A 63 1.76 -4.37 -13.70
N HIS A 64 1.25 -4.92 -12.59
CA HIS A 64 0.83 -6.31 -12.44
C HIS A 64 -0.53 -6.38 -11.77
N ASN A 65 -1.23 -7.48 -11.98
CA ASN A 65 -2.52 -7.73 -11.35
C ASN A 65 -2.39 -7.81 -9.83
N PHE A 66 -3.22 -7.03 -9.12
CA PHE A 66 -3.16 -6.93 -7.66
C PHE A 66 -3.45 -8.27 -6.96
N VAL A 67 -4.42 -9.04 -7.45
CA VAL A 67 -4.78 -10.34 -6.88
C VAL A 67 -3.63 -11.34 -7.05
N GLU A 68 -3.04 -11.39 -8.26
CA GLU A 68 -1.89 -12.24 -8.54
C GLU A 68 -0.66 -11.87 -7.69
N LEU A 69 -0.45 -10.59 -7.42
CA LEU A 69 0.63 -10.12 -6.52
C LEU A 69 0.43 -10.61 -5.08
N ILE A 70 -0.80 -10.57 -4.58
CA ILE A 70 -1.12 -11.08 -3.24
C ILE A 70 -0.94 -12.60 -3.19
N ASP A 71 -1.45 -13.33 -4.18
CA ASP A 71 -1.28 -14.78 -4.27
C ASP A 71 0.20 -15.19 -4.36
N ALA A 72 1.00 -14.45 -5.14
CA ALA A 72 2.44 -14.66 -5.24
C ALA A 72 3.16 -14.35 -3.92
N SER A 73 2.73 -13.30 -3.19
CA SER A 73 3.25 -12.98 -1.85
C SER A 73 2.96 -14.11 -0.85
N ILE A 74 1.73 -14.68 -0.89
CA ILE A 74 1.35 -15.84 -0.07
C ILE A 74 2.21 -17.07 -0.42
N LYS A 75 2.42 -17.33 -1.72
CA LYS A 75 3.31 -18.42 -2.18
C LYS A 75 4.75 -18.21 -1.70
N CYS A 76 5.25 -16.97 -1.78
CA CYS A 76 6.58 -16.60 -1.29
C CYS A 76 6.74 -16.91 0.21
N LEU A 77 5.79 -16.52 1.04
CA LEU A 77 5.80 -16.82 2.49
C LEU A 77 5.74 -18.31 2.79
N LYS A 78 5.08 -19.10 1.93
CA LYS A 78 5.04 -20.58 2.02
C LYS A 78 6.24 -21.28 1.40
N GLY A 79 7.25 -20.54 0.93
CA GLY A 79 8.43 -21.11 0.25
C GLY A 79 8.12 -21.77 -1.09
N ARG A 80 7.00 -21.47 -1.74
CA ARG A 80 6.59 -22.04 -3.02
C ARG A 80 7.06 -21.16 -4.18
N LYS A 81 7.32 -21.77 -5.33
CA LYS A 81 7.63 -21.03 -6.56
C LYS A 81 6.40 -20.27 -7.05
N PHE A 82 6.64 -19.09 -7.59
CA PHE A 82 5.63 -18.25 -8.24
C PHE A 82 6.21 -17.65 -9.52
N GLN A 83 5.34 -17.17 -10.38
CA GLN A 83 5.69 -16.47 -11.62
C GLN A 83 4.70 -15.33 -11.79
N LEU A 84 5.19 -14.17 -12.20
CA LEU A 84 4.40 -12.96 -12.41
C LEU A 84 4.63 -12.43 -13.81
N TYR A 85 3.55 -12.00 -14.43
CA TYR A 85 3.57 -11.32 -15.72
C TYR A 85 2.91 -9.95 -15.62
N PRO A 86 3.33 -8.99 -16.45
CA PRO A 86 2.68 -7.70 -16.51
C PRO A 86 1.19 -7.83 -16.88
N ASP A 87 0.36 -7.03 -16.22
CA ASP A 87 -1.06 -6.86 -16.54
C ASP A 87 -1.36 -5.37 -16.62
N PHE A 88 -2.17 -4.98 -17.61
CA PHE A 88 -2.38 -3.57 -17.94
C PHE A 88 -3.83 -3.15 -17.76
N PRO A 89 -4.08 -1.95 -17.20
CA PRO A 89 -5.44 -1.42 -17.05
C PRO A 89 -6.18 -1.28 -18.39
N THR A 90 -5.43 -1.07 -19.49
CA THR A 90 -5.98 -0.96 -20.85
C THR A 90 -6.31 -2.30 -21.47
N SER A 91 -6.05 -3.41 -20.76
CA SER A 91 -6.17 -4.77 -21.28
C SER A 91 -5.24 -5.03 -22.48
N GLY A 92 -5.66 -5.82 -23.47
CA GLY A 92 -4.83 -6.21 -24.61
C GLY A 92 -4.23 -7.60 -24.45
N VAL A 93 -3.63 -8.12 -25.52
CA VAL A 93 -2.96 -9.43 -25.54
C VAL A 93 -1.46 -9.23 -25.40
N VAL A 94 -0.83 -9.93 -24.46
CA VAL A 94 0.61 -9.74 -24.16
C VAL A 94 1.37 -11.03 -24.50
N ASP A 95 2.41 -10.88 -25.33
CA ASP A 95 3.42 -11.91 -25.52
C ASP A 95 4.58 -11.70 -24.55
N VAL A 96 4.70 -12.63 -23.60
CA VAL A 96 5.68 -12.58 -22.51
C VAL A 96 6.86 -13.54 -22.71
N THR A 97 6.98 -14.18 -23.89
CA THR A 97 8.01 -15.19 -24.17
C THR A 97 9.42 -14.70 -23.82
N ASN A 98 9.70 -13.43 -24.08
CA ASN A 98 11.01 -12.82 -23.83
C ASN A 98 11.00 -11.83 -22.65
N TYR A 99 10.09 -11.96 -21.70
CA TYR A 99 9.91 -11.01 -20.59
C TYR A 99 11.12 -10.91 -19.66
N ASN A 100 11.83 -12.01 -19.43
CA ASN A 100 13.01 -12.09 -18.59
C ASN A 100 12.81 -11.48 -17.18
N ASP A 101 11.65 -11.75 -16.55
CA ASP A 101 11.33 -11.28 -15.19
C ASP A 101 11.48 -9.74 -15.02
N GLY A 102 11.23 -8.96 -16.07
CA GLY A 102 11.37 -7.50 -16.02
C GLY A 102 12.80 -6.97 -15.95
N LYS A 103 13.82 -7.82 -16.12
CA LYS A 103 15.24 -7.46 -16.12
C LYS A 103 15.64 -6.82 -17.44
N ARG A 104 16.78 -6.12 -17.43
CA ARG A 104 17.39 -5.53 -18.63
C ARG A 104 17.56 -6.58 -19.73
N GLY A 105 17.21 -6.20 -20.95
CA GLY A 105 17.26 -7.08 -22.12
C GLY A 105 15.97 -7.88 -22.35
N GLY A 106 15.05 -7.89 -21.38
CA GLY A 106 13.70 -8.41 -21.59
C GLY A 106 12.89 -7.56 -22.57
N ARG A 107 11.90 -8.20 -23.21
CA ARG A 107 10.97 -7.54 -24.13
C ARG A 107 9.61 -8.24 -24.08
N ILE A 108 8.57 -7.45 -24.06
CA ILE A 108 7.20 -7.93 -24.27
C ILE A 108 6.60 -7.26 -25.49
N LYS A 109 5.60 -7.90 -26.10
CA LYS A 109 4.79 -7.32 -27.15
C LYS A 109 3.36 -7.24 -26.67
N VAL A 110 2.79 -6.05 -26.75
CA VAL A 110 1.39 -5.82 -26.39
C VAL A 110 0.60 -5.54 -27.64
N ARG A 111 -0.46 -6.31 -27.86
CA ARG A 111 -1.31 -6.23 -29.04
C ARG A 111 -2.70 -5.73 -28.69
N ALA A 112 -3.25 -4.91 -29.59
CA ALA A 112 -4.66 -4.57 -29.60
C ALA A 112 -5.52 -5.83 -29.77
N LYS A 113 -6.69 -5.88 -29.14
CA LYS A 113 -7.66 -6.94 -29.39
C LYS A 113 -8.52 -6.53 -30.60
N ILE A 114 -8.28 -7.20 -31.71
CA ILE A 114 -8.95 -6.95 -32.98
C ILE A 114 -9.84 -8.14 -33.29
N ASN A 115 -11.11 -7.90 -33.48
CA ASN A 115 -12.09 -8.92 -33.86
C ASN A 115 -12.71 -8.58 -35.23
N GLN A 116 -13.09 -9.58 -35.97
CA GLN A 116 -13.87 -9.39 -37.18
C GLN A 116 -15.36 -9.28 -36.83
N LEU A 117 -15.98 -8.12 -37.12
CA LEU A 117 -17.40 -7.90 -36.89
C LEU A 117 -18.26 -8.47 -38.05
N ASN A 118 -17.81 -8.24 -39.27
CA ASN A 118 -18.42 -8.78 -40.49
C ASN A 118 -17.36 -8.92 -41.59
N LYS A 119 -17.78 -9.34 -42.82
CA LYS A 119 -16.86 -9.58 -43.95
C LYS A 119 -15.93 -8.40 -44.29
N ASN A 120 -16.36 -7.18 -44.02
CA ASN A 120 -15.67 -5.96 -44.45
C ASN A 120 -15.42 -5.00 -43.28
N THR A 121 -15.64 -5.40 -42.03
CA THR A 121 -15.46 -4.52 -40.87
C THR A 121 -14.73 -5.25 -39.76
N LEU A 122 -13.66 -4.63 -39.28
CA LEU A 122 -12.94 -5.03 -38.09
C LEU A 122 -13.30 -4.08 -36.93
N ILE A 123 -13.27 -4.59 -35.73
CA ILE A 123 -13.48 -3.83 -34.50
C ILE A 123 -12.29 -4.00 -33.58
N ILE A 124 -11.75 -2.89 -33.05
CA ILE A 124 -10.76 -2.87 -32.00
C ILE A 124 -11.47 -2.56 -30.68
N THR A 125 -11.40 -3.48 -29.74
CA THR A 125 -12.05 -3.38 -28.42
C THR A 125 -11.08 -3.11 -27.27
N GLN A 126 -9.77 -3.32 -27.49
CA GLN A 126 -8.72 -3.04 -26.52
C GLN A 126 -7.50 -2.52 -27.24
N ILE A 127 -6.85 -1.50 -26.66
CA ILE A 127 -5.64 -0.88 -27.22
C ILE A 127 -4.40 -1.29 -26.43
N PRO A 128 -3.20 -1.29 -27.04
CA PRO A 128 -1.97 -1.59 -26.34
C PRO A 128 -1.67 -0.56 -25.25
N TYR A 129 -1.07 -1.02 -24.14
CA TYR A 129 -0.56 -0.15 -23.10
C TYR A 129 0.38 0.93 -23.69
N THR A 130 0.34 2.14 -23.16
CA THR A 130 1.05 3.33 -23.65
C THR A 130 0.53 3.95 -24.94
N THR A 131 -0.56 3.43 -25.53
CA THR A 131 -1.17 3.96 -26.73
C THR A 131 -2.52 4.60 -26.43
N THR A 132 -2.84 5.72 -27.05
CA THR A 132 -4.18 6.34 -27.00
C THR A 132 -4.95 6.03 -28.28
N SER A 133 -6.29 6.08 -28.22
CA SER A 133 -7.15 5.86 -29.40
C SER A 133 -6.76 6.75 -30.57
N SER A 134 -6.53 8.04 -30.32
CA SER A 134 -6.09 9.00 -31.35
C SER A 134 -4.74 8.62 -31.97
N SER A 135 -3.75 8.29 -31.14
CA SER A 135 -2.41 7.88 -31.62
C SER A 135 -2.46 6.59 -32.44
N LEU A 136 -3.35 5.66 -32.06
CA LEU A 136 -3.57 4.42 -32.78
C LEU A 136 -4.19 4.70 -34.17
N ILE A 137 -5.26 5.48 -34.21
CA ILE A 137 -5.95 5.87 -35.45
C ILE A 137 -4.98 6.59 -36.38
N ASP A 138 -4.20 7.57 -35.89
CA ASP A 138 -3.21 8.27 -36.68
C ASP A 138 -2.17 7.33 -37.30
N SER A 139 -1.73 6.31 -36.52
CA SER A 139 -0.77 5.33 -37.02
C SER A 139 -1.36 4.46 -38.14
N ILE A 140 -2.66 4.12 -38.01
CA ILE A 140 -3.39 3.34 -39.03
C ILE A 140 -3.59 4.15 -40.31
N LEU A 141 -3.97 5.43 -40.18
CA LEU A 141 -4.13 6.34 -41.34
C LEU A 141 -2.79 6.54 -42.07
N LYS A 142 -1.70 6.78 -41.36
CA LYS A 142 -0.36 6.87 -41.95
C LYS A 142 0.08 5.59 -42.67
N ALA A 143 -0.27 4.41 -42.15
CA ALA A 143 0.02 3.14 -42.80
C ALA A 143 -0.82 2.92 -44.08
N ASN A 144 -2.07 3.39 -44.07
CA ASN A 144 -2.94 3.37 -45.23
C ASN A 144 -2.43 4.32 -46.34
N GLU A 145 -2.05 5.56 -46.01
CA GLU A 145 -1.44 6.54 -46.93
C GLU A 145 -0.17 6.01 -47.58
N LYS A 146 0.67 5.30 -46.80
CA LYS A 146 1.88 4.64 -47.30
C LYS A 146 1.60 3.36 -48.12
N GLY A 147 0.35 2.99 -48.32
CA GLY A 147 -0.05 1.80 -49.08
C GLY A 147 0.32 0.48 -48.41
N LYS A 148 0.67 0.45 -47.13
CA LYS A 148 0.99 -0.77 -46.38
C LYS A 148 -0.22 -1.61 -46.03
N ILE A 149 -1.35 -0.94 -45.78
CA ILE A 149 -2.68 -1.54 -45.52
C ILE A 149 -3.70 -0.82 -46.41
N LYS A 150 -4.86 -1.46 -46.67
CA LYS A 150 -5.93 -0.86 -47.46
C LYS A 150 -7.18 -0.74 -46.60
N ILE A 151 -7.54 0.48 -46.24
CA ILE A 151 -8.72 0.78 -45.42
C ILE A 151 -9.59 1.79 -46.16
N LYS A 152 -10.91 1.61 -46.06
CA LYS A 152 -11.92 2.51 -46.68
C LYS A 152 -12.24 3.68 -45.72
N LYS A 153 -12.52 3.37 -44.46
CA LYS A 153 -12.95 4.35 -43.43
C LYS A 153 -12.60 3.82 -42.05
N ILE A 154 -12.35 4.74 -41.10
CA ILE A 154 -12.23 4.45 -39.65
C ILE A 154 -13.31 5.26 -38.94
N GLU A 155 -13.96 4.66 -37.96
CA GLU A 155 -14.92 5.33 -37.07
C GLU A 155 -14.51 5.06 -35.64
N ASP A 156 -14.41 6.14 -34.83
CA ASP A 156 -14.11 6.05 -33.41
C ASP A 156 -15.40 6.28 -32.60
N ASN A 157 -15.92 5.21 -32.04
CA ASN A 157 -17.10 5.21 -31.19
C ASN A 157 -16.74 5.04 -29.71
N THR A 158 -15.46 5.24 -29.36
CA THR A 158 -14.94 5.07 -28.00
C THR A 158 -15.67 6.00 -27.03
N ALA A 159 -16.28 5.42 -25.99
CA ALA A 159 -16.91 6.14 -24.88
C ALA A 159 -16.28 5.68 -23.56
N SER A 160 -16.98 4.89 -22.74
CA SER A 160 -16.41 4.23 -21.55
C SER A 160 -15.46 3.09 -21.95
N ASP A 161 -15.81 2.39 -23.02
CA ASP A 161 -15.05 1.29 -23.57
C ASP A 161 -14.49 1.66 -24.95
N VAL A 162 -13.36 1.07 -25.32
CA VAL A 162 -12.74 1.29 -26.64
C VAL A 162 -13.56 0.59 -27.71
N GLU A 163 -14.01 1.37 -28.71
CA GLU A 163 -14.69 0.87 -29.88
C GLU A 163 -14.24 1.62 -31.13
N ILE A 164 -13.30 1.02 -31.89
CA ILE A 164 -12.80 1.60 -33.14
C ILE A 164 -13.17 0.64 -34.27
N LEU A 165 -13.99 1.11 -35.20
CA LEU A 165 -14.43 0.37 -36.37
C LEU A 165 -13.52 0.69 -37.57
N ILE A 166 -13.06 -0.35 -38.26
CA ILE A 166 -12.21 -0.24 -39.45
C ILE A 166 -12.95 -0.90 -40.62
N HIS A 167 -13.38 -0.10 -41.58
CA HIS A 167 -14.07 -0.57 -42.77
C HIS A 167 -13.08 -0.88 -43.88
N LEU A 168 -13.16 -2.09 -44.44
CA LEU A 168 -12.29 -2.58 -45.50
C LEU A 168 -12.94 -2.40 -46.86
N PRO A 169 -12.17 -2.16 -47.93
CA PRO A 169 -12.65 -2.22 -49.29
C PRO A 169 -13.08 -3.65 -49.66
N ASN A 170 -13.98 -3.77 -50.65
CA ASN A 170 -14.40 -5.08 -51.16
C ASN A 170 -13.20 -5.86 -51.74
N GLY A 171 -13.11 -7.15 -51.39
CA GLY A 171 -12.05 -8.03 -51.91
C GLY A 171 -10.74 -8.02 -51.09
N VAL A 172 -10.69 -7.23 -50.00
CA VAL A 172 -9.55 -7.25 -49.06
C VAL A 172 -9.81 -8.31 -48.00
N SER A 173 -8.82 -9.19 -47.74
CA SER A 173 -8.91 -10.20 -46.70
C SER A 173 -8.78 -9.57 -45.30
N PRO A 174 -9.75 -9.78 -44.38
CA PRO A 174 -9.66 -9.31 -43.00
C PRO A 174 -8.41 -9.81 -42.28
N ASP A 175 -8.08 -11.09 -42.38
CA ASP A 175 -6.94 -11.71 -41.68
C ASP A 175 -5.61 -11.08 -42.11
N LYS A 176 -5.39 -10.90 -43.44
CA LYS A 176 -4.19 -10.21 -43.94
C LYS A 176 -4.14 -8.75 -43.49
N THR A 177 -5.27 -8.11 -43.31
CA THR A 177 -5.31 -6.72 -42.78
C THR A 177 -4.97 -6.70 -41.29
N ILE A 178 -5.45 -7.66 -40.52
CA ILE A 178 -5.09 -7.78 -39.09
C ILE A 178 -3.58 -7.97 -38.95
N ASP A 179 -2.97 -8.85 -39.72
CA ASP A 179 -1.51 -9.03 -39.72
C ASP A 179 -0.77 -7.74 -40.11
N GLY A 180 -1.31 -7.05 -41.13
CA GLY A 180 -0.78 -5.74 -41.55
C GLY A 180 -0.91 -4.67 -40.48
N LEU A 181 -2.01 -4.65 -39.74
CA LEU A 181 -2.20 -3.72 -38.61
C LEU A 181 -1.17 -3.98 -37.51
N PHE A 182 -0.90 -5.24 -37.15
CA PHE A 182 0.15 -5.56 -36.18
C PHE A 182 1.55 -5.24 -36.68
N ALA A 183 1.82 -5.45 -37.99
CA ALA A 183 3.17 -5.25 -38.54
C ALA A 183 3.53 -3.77 -38.78
N PHE A 184 2.56 -2.90 -39.13
CA PHE A 184 2.82 -1.56 -39.64
C PHE A 184 2.20 -0.43 -38.82
N THR A 185 1.48 -0.73 -37.75
CA THR A 185 0.82 0.29 -36.92
C THR A 185 1.07 0.07 -35.42
N ASN A 186 0.59 1.00 -34.60
CA ASN A 186 0.66 0.89 -33.15
C ASN A 186 -0.33 -0.14 -32.57
N CYS A 187 -0.95 -1.00 -33.40
CA CYS A 187 -1.72 -2.15 -32.91
C CYS A 187 -0.86 -3.22 -32.22
N GLU A 188 0.45 -3.27 -32.49
CA GLU A 188 1.45 -4.00 -31.71
C GLU A 188 2.51 -3.02 -31.22
N VAL A 189 2.74 -2.98 -29.92
CA VAL A 189 3.79 -2.15 -29.30
C VAL A 189 4.76 -3.05 -28.56
N SER A 190 6.05 -2.83 -28.76
CA SER A 190 7.11 -3.54 -28.07
C SER A 190 7.61 -2.71 -26.89
N ILE A 191 7.57 -3.30 -25.69
CA ILE A 191 8.00 -2.66 -24.45
C ILE A 191 9.20 -3.42 -23.89
N SER A 192 10.27 -2.70 -23.55
CA SER A 192 11.45 -3.25 -22.88
C SER A 192 11.43 -2.82 -21.41
N PRO A 193 11.12 -3.75 -20.48
CA PRO A 193 11.16 -3.45 -19.06
C PRO A 193 12.61 -3.25 -18.59
N LEU A 194 12.77 -2.51 -17.49
CA LEU A 194 14.05 -2.31 -16.83
C LEU A 194 13.79 -2.08 -15.34
N GLY A 195 13.92 -3.12 -14.54
CA GLY A 195 13.77 -3.04 -13.09
C GLY A 195 15.00 -2.40 -12.45
N CYS A 196 14.86 -1.16 -11.97
CA CYS A 196 15.87 -0.48 -11.15
C CYS A 196 15.18 0.15 -9.96
N ILE A 197 15.60 -0.23 -8.74
CA ILE A 197 15.12 0.30 -7.47
C ILE A 197 16.26 0.94 -6.70
N ILE A 198 15.95 1.79 -5.72
CA ILE A 198 16.92 2.31 -4.77
C ILE A 198 16.86 1.48 -3.49
N GLU A 199 17.97 0.89 -3.11
CA GLU A 199 18.12 0.16 -1.86
C GLU A 199 19.37 0.66 -1.13
N ASN A 200 19.22 1.04 0.15
CA ASN A 200 20.31 1.61 0.96
C ASN A 200 21.05 2.76 0.25
N ASN A 201 20.30 3.67 -0.38
CA ASN A 201 20.79 4.81 -1.16
C ASN A 201 21.65 4.44 -2.38
N LYS A 202 21.54 3.19 -2.88
CA LYS A 202 22.24 2.73 -4.08
C LYS A 202 21.25 2.17 -5.10
N PRO A 203 21.47 2.42 -6.40
CA PRO A 203 20.66 1.80 -7.44
C PRO A 203 20.93 0.30 -7.52
N LEU A 204 19.88 -0.50 -7.58
CA LEU A 204 19.92 -1.94 -7.73
C LEU A 204 19.08 -2.36 -8.94
N PHE A 205 19.70 -2.97 -9.92
CA PHE A 205 19.01 -3.60 -11.04
C PHE A 205 18.55 -5.01 -10.64
N THR A 206 17.25 -5.24 -10.65
CA THR A 206 16.67 -6.48 -10.15
C THR A 206 15.40 -6.87 -10.91
N GLY A 207 14.99 -8.12 -10.79
CA GLY A 207 13.75 -8.63 -11.41
C GLY A 207 12.52 -8.40 -10.54
N VAL A 208 11.36 -8.61 -11.16
CA VAL A 208 10.04 -8.47 -10.50
C VAL A 208 9.91 -9.50 -9.36
N SER A 209 10.39 -10.72 -9.57
CA SER A 209 10.37 -11.77 -8.54
C SER A 209 11.13 -11.36 -7.28
N ASP A 210 12.33 -10.80 -7.44
CA ASP A 210 13.15 -10.32 -6.31
C ASP A 210 12.50 -9.11 -5.63
N MET A 211 11.90 -8.20 -6.40
CA MET A 211 11.15 -7.05 -5.86
C MET A 211 9.98 -7.51 -5.01
N LEU A 212 9.23 -8.53 -5.46
CA LEU A 212 8.12 -9.09 -4.69
C LEU A 212 8.60 -9.74 -3.39
N ILE A 213 9.66 -10.53 -3.44
CA ILE A 213 10.25 -11.17 -2.26
C ILE A 213 10.63 -10.10 -1.23
N LYS A 214 11.35 -9.05 -1.66
CA LYS A 214 11.75 -7.94 -0.79
C LYS A 214 10.53 -7.22 -0.20
N SER A 215 9.53 -6.90 -1.02
CA SER A 215 8.29 -6.26 -0.55
C SER A 215 7.55 -7.13 0.47
N THR A 216 7.46 -8.45 0.23
CA THR A 216 6.80 -9.39 1.13
C THR A 216 7.52 -9.50 2.47
N MET A 217 8.86 -9.58 2.47
CA MET A 217 9.65 -9.60 3.70
C MET A 217 9.54 -8.28 4.48
N ASN A 218 9.60 -7.15 3.79
CA ASN A 218 9.37 -5.84 4.39
C ASN A 218 7.97 -5.73 5.02
N THR A 219 6.94 -6.24 4.36
CA THR A 219 5.57 -6.29 4.90
C THR A 219 5.52 -7.07 6.20
N LYS A 220 6.18 -8.23 6.28
CA LYS A 220 6.27 -9.02 7.52
C LYS A 220 6.92 -8.23 8.64
N GLU A 221 8.03 -7.53 8.38
CA GLU A 221 8.71 -6.70 9.38
C GLU A 221 7.85 -5.52 9.83
N LEU A 222 7.14 -4.87 8.91
CA LEU A 222 6.23 -3.76 9.22
C LEU A 222 5.08 -4.22 10.12
N LEU A 223 4.45 -5.36 9.82
CA LEU A 223 3.39 -5.95 10.63
C LEU A 223 3.90 -6.30 12.03
N LYS A 224 5.11 -6.87 12.13
CA LYS A 224 5.73 -7.15 13.42
C LYS A 224 5.92 -5.87 14.25
N LYS A 225 6.46 -4.80 13.66
CA LYS A 225 6.62 -3.50 14.32
C LYS A 225 5.28 -2.89 14.75
N GLU A 226 4.23 -3.04 13.95
CA GLU A 226 2.89 -2.59 14.33
C GLU A 226 2.35 -3.35 15.56
N LEU A 227 2.52 -4.67 15.58
CA LEU A 227 2.11 -5.48 16.73
C LEU A 227 2.92 -5.16 17.98
N GLU A 228 4.23 -4.97 17.87
CA GLU A 228 5.09 -4.55 18.98
C GLU A 228 4.68 -3.18 19.55
N ASN A 229 4.36 -2.21 18.69
CA ASN A 229 3.87 -0.91 19.12
C ASN A 229 2.49 -1.03 19.80
N LYS A 230 1.58 -1.82 19.22
CA LYS A 230 0.26 -2.10 19.80
C LYS A 230 0.39 -2.74 21.18
N LEU A 231 1.27 -3.72 21.32
CA LEU A 231 1.55 -4.37 22.60
C LEU A 231 2.06 -3.39 23.64
N LYS A 232 2.97 -2.49 23.25
CA LYS A 232 3.47 -1.44 24.14
C LYS A 232 2.36 -0.49 24.60
N GLU A 233 1.50 -0.06 23.71
CA GLU A 233 0.34 0.80 24.03
C GLU A 233 -0.67 0.09 24.94
N LEU A 234 -0.98 -1.18 24.67
CA LEU A 234 -1.86 -1.98 25.52
C LEU A 234 -1.30 -2.18 26.91
N ASN A 235 0.01 -2.45 27.04
CA ASN A 235 0.66 -2.57 28.34
C ASN A 235 0.65 -1.26 29.12
N GLN A 236 0.84 -0.12 28.46
CA GLN A 236 0.74 1.22 29.10
C GLN A 236 -0.72 1.50 29.55
N LEU A 237 -1.70 1.13 28.71
CA LEU A 237 -3.11 1.31 29.05
C LEU A 237 -3.54 0.41 30.19
N TRP A 238 -3.07 -0.83 30.22
CA TRP A 238 -3.28 -1.77 31.32
C TRP A 238 -2.70 -1.21 32.63
N HIS A 239 -1.45 -0.76 32.58
CA HIS A 239 -0.74 -0.19 33.73
C HIS A 239 -1.47 1.04 34.30
N SER A 240 -1.84 1.99 33.45
CA SER A 240 -2.56 3.20 33.88
C SER A 240 -3.97 2.88 34.42
N SER A 241 -4.69 1.93 33.81
CA SER A 241 -6.02 1.53 34.26
C SER A 241 -5.97 0.80 35.60
N THR A 242 -4.95 -0.04 35.82
CA THR A 242 -4.73 -0.74 37.10
C THR A 242 -4.30 0.22 38.21
N LEU A 243 -3.42 1.17 37.91
CA LEU A 243 -3.04 2.24 38.85
C LEU A 243 -4.24 3.09 39.26
N GLU A 244 -5.06 3.52 38.32
CA GLU A 244 -6.28 4.28 38.60
C GLU A 244 -7.24 3.48 39.48
N LYS A 245 -7.43 2.18 39.18
CA LYS A 245 -8.25 1.29 40.01
C LYS A 245 -7.74 1.23 41.45
N ILE A 246 -6.45 0.94 41.64
CA ILE A 246 -5.82 0.85 42.98
C ILE A 246 -5.95 2.18 43.71
N PHE A 247 -5.65 3.30 43.05
CA PHE A 247 -5.72 4.65 43.65
C PHE A 247 -7.11 4.98 44.19
N ILE A 248 -8.18 4.60 43.46
CA ILE A 248 -9.56 4.88 43.84
C ILE A 248 -10.09 3.84 44.83
N GLU A 249 -9.91 2.54 44.57
CA GLU A 249 -10.42 1.43 45.40
C GLU A 249 -9.82 1.45 46.80
N LYS A 250 -8.49 1.64 46.89
CA LYS A 250 -7.75 1.69 48.17
C LYS A 250 -7.79 3.10 48.80
N ARG A 251 -8.56 4.03 48.21
CA ARG A 251 -8.77 5.39 48.72
C ARG A 251 -7.46 6.16 48.95
N ILE A 252 -6.44 5.90 48.15
CA ILE A 252 -5.13 6.56 48.26
C ILE A 252 -5.26 8.09 48.10
N TYR A 253 -6.23 8.54 47.33
CA TYR A 253 -6.58 9.96 47.17
C TYR A 253 -6.90 10.68 48.53
N ARG A 254 -7.24 9.97 49.61
CA ARG A 254 -7.46 10.58 50.89
C ARG A 254 -6.17 10.94 51.62
N LEU A 255 -5.07 10.30 51.27
CA LEU A 255 -3.76 10.56 51.89
C LEU A 255 -3.18 11.92 51.51
N ILE A 256 -3.78 12.58 50.50
CA ILE A 256 -3.32 13.89 50.01
C ILE A 256 -4.13 15.06 50.59
N GLU A 257 -5.27 14.79 51.25
CA GLU A 257 -6.19 15.84 51.74
C GLU A 257 -5.52 16.80 52.78
N ASP A 258 -4.57 16.28 53.60
CA ASP A 258 -3.91 17.01 54.67
C ASP A 258 -2.46 17.42 54.30
N LYS A 259 -2.10 17.46 53.02
CA LYS A 259 -0.74 17.79 52.58
C LYS A 259 -0.62 19.23 52.09
N ASP A 260 0.30 19.98 52.68
CA ASP A 260 0.50 21.42 52.44
C ASP A 260 1.41 21.71 51.22
N SER A 261 2.13 20.72 50.69
CA SER A 261 3.01 20.92 49.54
C SER A 261 2.83 19.87 48.46
N TRP A 262 3.11 20.26 47.21
CA TRP A 262 3.01 19.37 46.04
C TRP A 262 3.92 18.15 46.15
N GLU A 263 5.13 18.34 46.66
CA GLU A 263 6.12 17.27 46.88
C GLU A 263 5.60 16.23 47.86
N LEU A 264 5.01 16.67 48.99
CA LEU A 264 4.42 15.82 50.01
C LEU A 264 3.19 15.05 49.44
N VAL A 265 2.42 15.65 48.57
CA VAL A 265 1.32 14.98 47.85
C VAL A 265 1.84 13.81 47.00
N LEU A 266 2.87 14.05 46.19
CA LEU A 266 3.45 13.02 45.33
C LEU A 266 4.10 11.88 46.15
N GLU A 267 4.72 12.22 47.25
CA GLU A 267 5.36 11.27 48.18
C GLU A 267 4.28 10.40 48.87
N ALA A 268 3.21 11.01 49.37
CA ALA A 268 2.08 10.29 49.96
C ALA A 268 1.42 9.30 49.01
N ILE A 269 1.25 9.66 47.72
CA ILE A 269 0.75 8.76 46.71
C ILE A 269 1.70 7.59 46.47
N LYS A 270 3.01 7.87 46.34
CA LYS A 270 4.03 6.81 46.18
C LYS A 270 4.02 5.84 47.35
N ASP A 271 3.96 6.34 48.56
CA ASP A 271 3.92 5.53 49.77
C ASP A 271 2.63 4.71 49.85
N GLY A 272 1.49 5.31 49.51
CA GLY A 272 0.22 4.61 49.45
C GLY A 272 0.16 3.51 48.38
N LEU A 273 0.94 3.62 47.32
CA LEU A 273 1.03 2.60 46.24
C LEU A 273 2.03 1.47 46.59
N LYS A 274 3.00 1.67 47.50
CA LYS A 274 4.03 0.67 47.85
C LYS A 274 3.48 -0.74 48.12
N PRO A 275 2.41 -0.94 48.91
CA PRO A 275 1.87 -2.27 49.19
C PRO A 275 1.30 -3.00 47.97
N TYR A 276 1.03 -2.27 46.87
CA TYR A 276 0.35 -2.77 45.70
C TYR A 276 1.25 -2.87 44.46
N LEU A 277 2.56 -2.57 44.60
CA LEU A 277 3.52 -2.60 43.49
C LEU A 277 3.64 -4.00 42.87
N GLU A 278 3.45 -5.07 43.65
CA GLU A 278 3.49 -6.46 43.16
C GLU A 278 2.35 -6.78 42.20
N LEU A 279 1.23 -6.04 42.24
CA LEU A 279 0.10 -6.20 41.33
C LEU A 279 0.34 -5.55 39.95
N LEU A 280 1.43 -4.79 39.80
CA LEU A 280 1.76 -4.05 38.60
C LEU A 280 2.83 -4.77 37.78
N LYS A 281 2.70 -4.77 36.48
CA LYS A 281 3.67 -5.35 35.53
C LYS A 281 4.84 -4.42 35.22
N GLN A 282 4.72 -3.14 35.54
CA GLN A 282 5.73 -2.10 35.28
C GLN A 282 6.00 -1.25 36.53
N VAL A 283 7.18 -0.66 36.58
CA VAL A 283 7.56 0.24 37.68
C VAL A 283 6.75 1.54 37.54
N VAL A 284 6.24 2.02 38.68
CA VAL A 284 5.49 3.29 38.75
C VAL A 284 6.47 4.44 38.56
N THR A 285 6.23 5.24 37.52
CA THR A 285 7.05 6.42 37.22
C THR A 285 6.51 7.66 37.91
N HIS A 286 7.34 8.71 37.96
CA HIS A 286 6.93 10.02 38.49
C HIS A 286 5.73 10.58 37.68
N ASP A 287 5.75 10.42 36.36
CA ASP A 287 4.66 10.87 35.47
C ASP A 287 3.36 10.12 35.73
N ASP A 288 3.43 8.86 36.10
CA ASP A 288 2.23 8.09 36.45
C ASP A 288 1.58 8.63 37.73
N VAL A 289 2.39 9.01 38.73
CA VAL A 289 1.90 9.63 39.96
C VAL A 289 1.25 10.98 39.66
N ILE A 290 1.86 11.80 38.80
CA ILE A 290 1.27 13.09 38.40
C ILE A 290 -0.09 12.87 37.72
N LYS A 291 -0.21 11.91 36.79
CA LYS A 291 -1.49 11.60 36.15
C LYS A 291 -2.58 11.17 37.11
N LEU A 292 -2.24 10.51 38.22
CA LEU A 292 -3.21 10.15 39.24
C LEU A 292 -3.78 11.38 39.97
N THR A 293 -2.99 12.44 40.14
CA THR A 293 -3.46 13.71 40.76
C THR A 293 -4.39 14.49 39.85
N GLU A 294 -4.33 14.29 38.53
CA GLU A 294 -5.18 14.93 37.53
C GLU A 294 -6.59 14.30 37.43
N ILE A 295 -6.84 13.20 38.17
CA ILE A 295 -8.14 12.51 38.13
C ILE A 295 -9.20 13.39 38.77
N ARG A 296 -10.24 13.70 38.01
CA ARG A 296 -11.34 14.58 38.47
C ARG A 296 -12.15 13.90 39.58
N ILE A 297 -12.54 14.65 40.60
CA ILE A 297 -13.39 14.19 41.73
C ILE A 297 -14.67 13.52 41.24
N LYS A 298 -15.30 14.04 40.17
CA LYS A 298 -16.47 13.44 39.54
C LYS A 298 -16.21 12.00 39.06
N ARG A 299 -14.97 11.68 38.66
CA ARG A 299 -14.58 10.34 38.20
C ARG A 299 -14.41 9.41 39.40
N ILE A 300 -13.85 9.93 40.49
CA ILE A 300 -13.70 9.18 41.73
C ILE A 300 -15.05 8.82 42.34
N SER A 301 -15.99 9.80 42.41
CA SER A 301 -17.31 9.62 43.02
C SER A 301 -18.24 8.72 42.21
N LYS A 302 -18.05 8.57 40.92
CA LYS A 302 -18.82 7.72 39.99
C LYS A 302 -18.02 6.54 39.46
N TYR A 303 -16.95 6.15 40.14
CA TYR A 303 -16.10 5.05 39.72
C TYR A 303 -16.84 3.72 39.95
N ASP A 304 -16.96 2.97 38.88
CA ASP A 304 -17.61 1.67 38.85
C ASP A 304 -16.49 0.60 38.74
N ILE A 305 -16.23 -0.08 39.85
CA ILE A 305 -15.16 -1.07 39.95
C ILE A 305 -15.41 -2.23 38.99
N ASP A 306 -16.65 -2.68 38.86
CA ASP A 306 -16.97 -3.80 37.96
C ASP A 306 -16.72 -3.46 36.49
N LYS A 307 -16.97 -2.22 36.08
CA LYS A 307 -16.63 -1.75 34.72
C LYS A 307 -15.12 -1.61 34.52
N ALA A 308 -14.39 -1.17 35.55
CA ALA A 308 -12.95 -1.08 35.49
C ALA A 308 -12.31 -2.47 35.34
N ASP A 309 -12.80 -3.45 36.09
CA ASP A 309 -12.33 -4.84 36.02
C ASP A 309 -12.60 -5.46 34.66
N LYS A 310 -13.80 -5.30 34.13
CA LYS A 310 -14.14 -5.76 32.77
C LYS A 310 -13.21 -5.15 31.72
N LYS A 311 -12.91 -3.84 31.84
CA LYS A 311 -11.99 -3.16 30.92
C LYS A 311 -10.56 -3.68 31.06
N ILE A 312 -10.07 -3.95 32.27
CA ILE A 312 -8.71 -4.49 32.48
C ILE A 312 -8.62 -5.90 31.86
N ILE A 313 -9.62 -6.76 32.08
CA ILE A 313 -9.70 -8.10 31.50
C ILE A 313 -9.74 -8.04 29.96
N GLU A 314 -10.50 -7.09 29.41
CA GLU A 314 -10.53 -6.89 27.95
C GLU A 314 -9.16 -6.50 27.38
N ILE A 315 -8.44 -5.63 28.08
CA ILE A 315 -7.07 -5.25 27.69
C ILE A 315 -6.12 -6.44 27.80
N GLU A 316 -6.24 -7.27 28.83
CA GLU A 316 -5.45 -8.49 28.99
C GLU A 316 -5.68 -9.48 27.85
N ASN A 317 -6.94 -9.72 27.47
CA ASN A 317 -7.26 -10.55 26.32
C ASN A 317 -6.65 -10.00 25.02
N GLN A 318 -6.67 -8.68 24.82
CA GLN A 318 -6.05 -8.05 23.66
C GLN A 318 -4.51 -8.17 23.68
N ILE A 319 -3.88 -8.12 24.85
CA ILE A 319 -2.44 -8.36 25.02
C ILE A 319 -2.10 -9.81 24.65
N GLU A 320 -2.87 -10.79 25.13
CA GLU A 320 -2.66 -12.20 24.82
C GLU A 320 -2.83 -12.48 23.32
N GLU A 321 -3.88 -11.95 22.70
CA GLU A 321 -4.09 -12.05 21.25
C GLU A 321 -2.95 -11.43 20.47
N THR A 322 -2.47 -10.25 20.90
CA THR A 322 -1.35 -9.55 20.23
C THR A 322 -0.05 -10.34 20.36
N ASN A 323 0.21 -10.94 21.53
CA ASN A 323 1.36 -11.82 21.74
C ASN A 323 1.30 -13.10 20.91
N TYR A 324 0.12 -13.68 20.73
CA TYR A 324 -0.06 -14.86 19.89
C TYR A 324 0.23 -14.57 18.40
N ASN A 325 -0.10 -13.35 17.96
CA ASN A 325 0.13 -12.92 16.57
C ASN A 325 1.57 -12.44 16.29
N LEU A 326 2.40 -12.21 17.30
CA LEU A 326 3.80 -11.81 17.22
C LEU A 326 4.73 -13.02 17.01
#